data_cb551729610f97374b9bbdf0c5ad8baa
#
_entry.id   cb551729610f97374b9bbdf0c5ad8baa
#
_cell.length_a   1.000
_cell.length_b   1.000
_cell.length_c   1.000
_cell.angle_alpha   90.00
_cell.angle_beta   90.00
_cell.angle_gamma   90.00
#
_symmetry.space_group_name_H-M   'P 1'
#
loop_
_entity.id
_entity.type
_entity.pdbx_description
1 polymer ?
#
loop_
_entity_poly.entity_id
_entity_poly.type
_entity_poly.pdbx_seq_one_letter_code
_entity_poly.pdbx_strand_id
1 'polypeptide(L)'
;MAEHTETSKKISRLRLIDFTWQRDDGVEVVEFVPGFNLLSEKTQIDRTLILRLIRYAMGGSYSRIDKGIADVTKLVTVRFTANEKIVTTNRGFKHPDGQLTIQLDGETRSLYPREVTLLLVELLDIPLIRYQRGDVKTTLSFNDIARTFVIDRDFGYTQILAGMFPEERRLAVQVIMGLTTQEIADIEEELADVSSEASRLIEQIKGIERLLTEFQIGPIEQLEQTSSALQQQLTEFQQKEDSIRRIIRETAIGVERQDYSPSEYSALRQEFIEKRSQVTEIEKELSTLEREIGFKEDLRELLASELNKLERHATSQYVLSSFTFSKCPRCLRPVTTEMRERERKGDCMLCDRQLEAADITDEAWSKPVSETKTAVREAETLLDLYRTRIEALSLQRDEVGDAIDRLQKTMAEETTKYVSPLLEDLSIVSQQRANLLSELSEIKQQIKQRQYVDSMEQIELPSLRERLEELQLHLHELQVERNRRGSRVDAFLTHFRTFMRSTASDHFETATWDHSEFLPLINDQDHTKALTAYDLVICVLGFHYSLLAMKVMPPRVDTPHPSLLIIDEPEQQKMRSTQFQSVMNHLVKLAEDYDDSVQIIVAATNKAGFEDYVRPIVFTPDL
;
A
#
# COMPACT_ATOMS: atom_id res chain seq x y z
N MET A 1 48.82 13.65 -9.14
CA MET A 1 47.90 13.96 -10.25
C MET A 1 46.92 12.81 -10.34
N ALA A 2 45.77 12.98 -9.72
CA ALA A 2 44.66 12.06 -9.83
C ALA A 2 43.64 12.75 -10.72
N GLU A 3 43.46 12.21 -11.92
CA GLU A 3 42.40 12.62 -12.85
C GLU A 3 41.05 12.32 -12.19
N HIS A 4 40.39 13.36 -11.70
CA HIS A 4 38.97 13.32 -11.48
C HIS A 4 38.28 13.25 -12.84
N THR A 5 37.94 12.05 -13.29
CA THR A 5 36.92 11.86 -14.31
C THR A 5 35.60 12.37 -13.73
N GLU A 6 35.27 13.63 -14.01
CA GLU A 6 33.89 14.12 -13.90
C GLU A 6 33.01 13.24 -14.81
N THR A 7 32.31 12.31 -14.21
CA THR A 7 31.19 11.65 -14.86
C THR A 7 30.20 12.75 -15.23
N SER A 8 30.16 13.11 -16.50
CA SER A 8 29.16 14.02 -17.08
C SER A 8 27.78 13.54 -16.66
N LYS A 9 27.22 14.18 -15.63
CA LYS A 9 25.84 13.90 -15.21
C LYS A 9 24.93 14.21 -16.38
N LYS A 10 24.18 13.22 -16.85
CA LYS A 10 23.14 13.38 -17.86
C LYS A 10 22.17 14.45 -17.41
N ILE A 11 22.02 15.50 -18.20
CA ILE A 11 21.08 16.59 -17.94
C ILE A 11 19.71 16.11 -18.46
N SER A 12 18.72 15.95 -17.59
CA SER A 12 17.34 15.62 -18.00
C SER A 12 16.85 16.64 -19.03
N ARG A 13 16.50 16.19 -20.22
CA ARG A 13 16.05 17.06 -21.31
C ARG A 13 14.93 16.40 -22.10
N LEU A 14 13.80 17.08 -22.21
CA LEU A 14 12.71 16.74 -23.09
C LEU A 14 12.58 17.84 -24.16
N ARG A 15 12.64 17.48 -25.43
CA ARG A 15 12.52 18.45 -26.52
C ARG A 15 11.58 17.92 -27.58
N LEU A 16 10.52 18.64 -27.89
CA LEU A 16 9.65 18.36 -29.02
C LEU A 16 10.37 18.66 -30.34
N ILE A 17 10.27 17.76 -31.30
CA ILE A 17 10.84 17.90 -32.65
C ILE A 17 9.72 18.32 -33.60
N ASP A 18 8.67 17.52 -33.69
CA ASP A 18 7.49 17.83 -34.47
C ASP A 18 6.24 17.16 -33.91
N PHE A 19 5.14 17.72 -34.34
CA PHE A 19 3.79 17.23 -34.11
C PHE A 19 3.08 17.05 -35.46
N THR A 20 2.47 15.91 -35.67
CA THR A 20 1.69 15.60 -36.87
C THR A 20 0.30 15.15 -36.46
N TRP A 21 -0.71 15.81 -37.00
CA TRP A 21 -2.10 15.44 -36.83
C TRP A 21 -2.73 15.01 -38.16
N GLN A 22 -3.01 13.72 -38.27
CA GLN A 22 -3.64 13.14 -39.44
C GLN A 22 -5.16 13.06 -39.23
N ARG A 23 -5.89 13.75 -40.11
CA ARG A 23 -7.35 13.78 -40.13
C ARG A 23 -7.91 13.12 -41.41
N ASP A 24 -9.24 13.06 -41.49
CA ASP A 24 -9.92 12.55 -42.68
C ASP A 24 -9.73 13.46 -43.94
N ASP A 25 -9.52 14.77 -43.74
CA ASP A 25 -9.39 15.79 -44.78
C ASP A 25 -7.93 16.23 -45.07
N GLY A 26 -6.96 15.75 -44.33
CA GLY A 26 -5.55 16.10 -44.53
C GLY A 26 -4.66 15.90 -43.33
N VAL A 27 -3.45 16.37 -43.49
CA VAL A 27 -2.40 16.25 -42.43
C VAL A 27 -1.93 17.64 -42.03
N GLU A 28 -1.86 17.90 -40.77
CA GLU A 28 -1.27 19.10 -40.19
C GLU A 28 0.05 18.78 -39.48
N VAL A 29 1.05 19.60 -39.76
CA VAL A 29 2.40 19.44 -39.20
C VAL A 29 2.86 20.73 -38.55
N VAL A 30 3.44 20.62 -37.37
CA VAL A 30 4.14 21.70 -36.68
C VAL A 30 5.53 21.23 -36.33
N GLU A 31 6.53 21.97 -36.79
CA GLU A 31 7.92 21.72 -36.43
C GLU A 31 8.36 22.68 -35.30
N PHE A 32 9.03 22.13 -34.31
CA PHE A 32 9.57 22.88 -33.18
C PHE A 32 11.07 22.98 -33.29
N VAL A 33 11.61 24.11 -32.85
CA VAL A 33 13.05 24.35 -32.78
C VAL A 33 13.51 24.45 -31.32
N PRO A 34 14.80 24.31 -31.04
CA PRO A 34 15.38 24.72 -29.76
C PRO A 34 15.05 26.19 -29.45
N GLY A 35 15.10 26.56 -28.18
CA GLY A 35 14.77 27.92 -27.77
C GLY A 35 13.26 28.21 -27.75
N PHE A 36 12.88 29.39 -28.25
CA PHE A 36 11.50 29.88 -28.15
C PHE A 36 10.66 29.54 -29.39
N ASN A 37 9.43 29.06 -29.17
CA ASN A 37 8.44 28.71 -30.20
C ASN A 37 7.10 29.35 -29.88
N LEU A 38 6.55 30.14 -30.80
CA LEU A 38 5.25 30.78 -30.68
C LEU A 38 4.24 30.14 -31.64
N LEU A 39 3.18 29.56 -31.13
CA LEU A 39 2.02 29.09 -31.88
C LEU A 39 0.99 30.20 -31.90
N SER A 40 0.92 30.96 -33.03
CA SER A 40 0.09 32.17 -33.10
C SER A 40 -0.82 32.22 -34.34
N GLU A 41 -0.64 31.32 -35.29
CA GLU A 41 -1.43 31.38 -36.53
C GLU A 41 -2.91 31.05 -36.30
N LYS A 42 -3.81 31.80 -36.96
CA LYS A 42 -5.21 31.47 -37.06
C LYS A 42 -5.38 30.41 -38.16
N THR A 43 -5.25 29.17 -37.81
CA THR A 43 -5.67 28.06 -38.65
C THR A 43 -7.11 27.65 -38.31
N GLN A 44 -7.65 26.66 -38.99
CA GLN A 44 -8.96 26.06 -38.64
C GLN A 44 -8.91 25.39 -37.25
N ILE A 45 -7.74 25.28 -36.64
CA ILE A 45 -7.47 24.59 -35.37
C ILE A 45 -7.15 25.60 -34.29
N ASP A 46 -7.75 25.36 -33.13
CA ASP A 46 -7.39 26.03 -31.89
C ASP A 46 -5.98 25.56 -31.44
N ARG A 47 -5.07 26.50 -31.21
CA ARG A 47 -3.69 26.25 -30.69
C ARG A 47 -3.67 25.42 -29.42
N THR A 48 -4.64 25.68 -28.54
CA THR A 48 -4.89 24.86 -27.34
C THR A 48 -5.11 23.40 -27.70
N LEU A 49 -5.80 23.11 -28.84
CA LEU A 49 -6.01 21.74 -29.27
C LEU A 49 -4.70 21.05 -29.67
N ILE A 50 -3.77 21.75 -30.33
CA ILE A 50 -2.44 21.18 -30.65
C ILE A 50 -1.73 20.74 -29.36
N LEU A 51 -1.69 21.60 -28.35
CA LEU A 51 -1.06 21.27 -27.06
C LEU A 51 -1.76 20.12 -26.35
N ARG A 52 -3.08 20.03 -26.43
CA ARG A 52 -3.86 18.91 -25.89
C ARG A 52 -3.58 17.60 -26.63
N LEU A 53 -3.47 17.64 -27.96
CA LEU A 53 -3.15 16.47 -28.77
C LEU A 53 -1.71 15.98 -28.53
N ILE A 54 -0.75 16.89 -28.35
CA ILE A 54 0.61 16.54 -27.94
C ILE A 54 0.58 15.77 -26.60
N ARG A 55 -0.09 16.32 -25.59
CA ARG A 55 -0.24 15.63 -24.30
C ARG A 55 -0.95 14.28 -24.43
N TYR A 56 -1.99 14.22 -25.27
CA TYR A 56 -2.69 12.97 -25.55
C TYR A 56 -1.74 11.92 -26.13
N ALA A 57 -0.96 12.25 -27.14
CA ALA A 57 0.01 11.35 -27.76
C ALA A 57 1.15 10.92 -26.80
N MET A 58 1.42 11.71 -25.77
CA MET A 58 2.40 11.39 -24.71
C MET A 58 1.79 10.63 -23.51
N GLY A 59 0.62 10.01 -23.67
CA GLY A 59 -0.03 9.21 -22.63
C GLY A 59 -1.03 9.97 -21.75
N GLY A 60 -1.34 11.22 -22.08
CA GLY A 60 -2.36 12.01 -21.38
C GLY A 60 -3.78 11.52 -21.64
N SER A 61 -4.73 11.95 -20.79
CA SER A 61 -6.17 11.67 -20.96
C SER A 61 -6.77 12.47 -22.12
N TYR A 62 -7.68 11.84 -22.85
CA TYR A 62 -8.44 12.51 -23.93
C TYR A 62 -9.73 13.20 -23.44
N SER A 63 -10.03 13.15 -22.15
CA SER A 63 -11.29 13.64 -21.58
C SER A 63 -11.63 15.12 -21.87
N ARG A 64 -10.66 15.86 -22.40
CA ARG A 64 -10.76 17.29 -22.75
C ARG A 64 -10.70 17.56 -24.26
N ILE A 65 -10.70 16.52 -25.09
CA ILE A 65 -10.74 16.64 -26.53
C ILE A 65 -12.20 16.46 -26.96
N ASP A 66 -12.69 17.41 -27.73
CA ASP A 66 -14.07 17.37 -28.23
C ASP A 66 -14.31 16.08 -29.04
N LYS A 67 -15.51 15.52 -28.93
CA LYS A 67 -15.89 14.29 -29.64
C LYS A 67 -15.78 14.46 -31.15
N GLY A 68 -16.17 15.62 -31.68
CA GLY A 68 -16.07 15.91 -33.11
C GLY A 68 -14.62 15.86 -33.62
N ILE A 69 -13.66 16.31 -32.80
CA ILE A 69 -12.22 16.22 -33.10
C ILE A 69 -11.76 14.75 -33.05
N ALA A 70 -12.20 14.02 -32.04
CA ALA A 70 -11.85 12.61 -31.91
C ALA A 70 -12.37 11.76 -33.08
N ASP A 71 -13.57 12.07 -33.56
CA ASP A 71 -14.23 11.36 -34.68
C ASP A 71 -13.49 11.54 -36.01
N VAL A 72 -12.93 12.73 -36.30
CA VAL A 72 -12.18 13.03 -37.53
C VAL A 72 -10.70 12.71 -37.47
N THR A 73 -10.17 12.41 -36.30
CA THR A 73 -8.75 12.12 -36.11
C THR A 73 -8.42 10.67 -36.44
N LYS A 74 -7.53 10.48 -37.43
CA LYS A 74 -6.96 9.16 -37.77
C LYS A 74 -5.82 8.83 -36.81
N LEU A 75 -4.85 9.74 -36.70
CA LEU A 75 -3.62 9.52 -35.94
C LEU A 75 -3.03 10.84 -35.44
N VAL A 76 -2.53 10.82 -34.23
CA VAL A 76 -1.67 11.87 -33.66
C VAL A 76 -0.28 11.30 -33.47
N THR A 77 0.72 11.95 -34.06
CA THR A 77 2.13 11.58 -33.93
C THR A 77 2.90 12.72 -33.29
N VAL A 78 3.73 12.41 -32.31
CA VAL A 78 4.66 13.35 -31.69
C VAL A 78 6.06 12.74 -31.70
N ARG A 79 7.02 13.46 -32.30
CA ARG A 79 8.44 13.14 -32.19
C ARG A 79 9.10 14.08 -31.20
N PHE A 80 9.88 13.51 -30.32
CA PHE A 80 10.62 14.29 -29.32
C PHE A 80 11.92 13.56 -28.92
N THR A 81 12.82 14.28 -28.31
CA THR A 81 13.97 13.66 -27.64
C THR A 81 13.71 13.62 -26.13
N ALA A 82 13.98 12.47 -25.52
CA ALA A 82 14.07 12.31 -24.09
C ALA A 82 15.54 12.00 -23.76
N ASN A 83 16.22 12.97 -23.17
CA ASN A 83 17.67 13.01 -23.09
C ASN A 83 18.29 12.96 -24.50
N GLU A 84 19.06 11.92 -24.81
CA GLU A 84 19.69 11.76 -26.14
C GLU A 84 18.90 10.84 -27.08
N LYS A 85 17.80 10.25 -26.61
CA LYS A 85 17.01 9.27 -27.35
C LYS A 85 15.87 9.93 -28.11
N ILE A 86 15.72 9.57 -29.36
CA ILE A 86 14.58 10.00 -30.18
C ILE A 86 13.42 9.04 -29.92
N VAL A 87 12.30 9.60 -29.53
CA VAL A 87 11.06 8.88 -29.27
C VAL A 87 9.97 9.37 -30.22
N THR A 88 9.30 8.45 -30.87
CA THR A 88 8.10 8.75 -31.67
C THR A 88 6.91 8.06 -31.06
N THR A 89 5.88 8.81 -30.71
CA THR A 89 4.62 8.27 -30.19
C THR A 89 3.51 8.47 -31.23
N ASN A 90 2.71 7.42 -31.43
CA ASN A 90 1.56 7.44 -32.32
C ASN A 90 0.32 7.00 -31.53
N ARG A 91 -0.76 7.79 -31.60
CA ARG A 91 -2.01 7.48 -30.92
C ARG A 91 -3.23 7.90 -31.73
N GLY A 92 -4.15 6.95 -32.00
CA GLY A 92 -5.44 7.21 -32.59
C GLY A 92 -6.57 7.12 -31.56
N PHE A 93 -7.70 7.80 -31.84
CA PHE A 93 -8.88 7.73 -30.96
C PHE A 93 -9.72 6.48 -31.19
N LYS A 94 -9.59 5.87 -32.38
CA LYS A 94 -10.38 4.69 -32.81
C LYS A 94 -9.67 3.36 -32.44
N HIS A 95 -8.56 3.40 -31.74
CA HIS A 95 -7.83 2.18 -31.37
C HIS A 95 -8.62 1.42 -30.28
N PRO A 96 -9.00 0.15 -30.51
CA PRO A 96 -9.89 -0.56 -29.60
C PRO A 96 -9.32 -0.72 -28.19
N ASP A 97 -8.00 -0.75 -28.06
CA ASP A 97 -7.32 -1.06 -26.80
C ASP A 97 -6.75 0.16 -26.07
N GLY A 98 -6.99 1.39 -26.59
CA GLY A 98 -6.42 2.62 -26.00
C GLY A 98 -4.89 2.69 -25.99
N GLN A 99 -4.21 1.71 -26.62
CA GLN A 99 -2.76 1.60 -26.67
C GLN A 99 -2.16 2.68 -27.55
N LEU A 100 -0.94 3.06 -27.22
CA LEU A 100 -0.06 3.90 -28.05
C LEU A 100 1.02 3.04 -28.67
N THR A 101 1.39 3.39 -29.89
CA THR A 101 2.60 2.83 -30.49
C THR A 101 3.76 3.77 -30.22
N ILE A 102 4.82 3.25 -29.63
CA ILE A 102 6.06 3.97 -29.34
C ILE A 102 7.19 3.35 -30.15
N GLN A 103 7.93 4.20 -30.84
CA GLN A 103 9.19 3.83 -31.47
C GLN A 103 10.34 4.47 -30.69
N LEU A 104 11.25 3.63 -30.21
CA LEU A 104 12.44 4.01 -29.44
C LEU A 104 13.63 3.16 -29.91
N ASP A 105 14.74 3.82 -30.24
CA ASP A 105 15.98 3.16 -30.70
C ASP A 105 15.77 2.14 -31.85
N GLY A 106 14.78 2.42 -32.74
CA GLY A 106 14.42 1.54 -33.86
C GLY A 106 13.44 0.40 -33.54
N GLU A 107 13.15 0.16 -32.26
CA GLU A 107 12.13 -0.78 -31.83
C GLU A 107 10.76 -0.11 -31.72
N THR A 108 9.74 -0.83 -32.16
CA THR A 108 8.33 -0.38 -32.05
C THR A 108 7.62 -1.24 -31.02
N ARG A 109 6.99 -0.60 -30.04
CA ARG A 109 6.22 -1.25 -28.96
C ARG A 109 4.83 -0.65 -28.87
N SER A 110 3.84 -1.46 -28.53
CA SER A 110 2.50 -1.01 -28.17
C SER A 110 2.38 -1.00 -26.64
N LEU A 111 2.09 0.15 -26.06
CA LEU A 111 2.04 0.37 -24.62
C LEU A 111 0.73 1.06 -24.22
N TYR A 112 0.25 0.79 -23.03
CA TYR A 112 -0.87 1.54 -22.45
C TYR A 112 -0.41 2.92 -21.97
N PRO A 113 -1.32 3.91 -21.87
CA PRO A 113 -0.97 5.27 -21.45
C PRO A 113 -0.17 5.33 -20.15
N ARG A 114 -0.48 4.47 -19.19
CA ARG A 114 0.25 4.40 -17.91
C ARG A 114 1.69 3.90 -18.09
N GLU A 115 1.89 2.91 -18.93
CA GLU A 115 3.24 2.37 -19.23
C GLU A 115 4.09 3.41 -19.95
N VAL A 116 3.47 4.18 -20.86
CA VAL A 116 4.14 5.31 -21.52
C VAL A 116 4.59 6.36 -20.51
N THR A 117 3.73 6.72 -19.55
CA THR A 117 4.10 7.71 -18.53
C THR A 117 5.22 7.23 -17.62
N LEU A 118 5.28 5.94 -17.31
CA LEU A 118 6.40 5.35 -16.55
C LEU A 118 7.70 5.34 -17.37
N LEU A 119 7.62 4.95 -18.65
CA LEU A 119 8.75 4.97 -19.56
C LEU A 119 9.33 6.39 -19.72
N LEU A 120 8.49 7.42 -19.80
CA LEU A 120 8.94 8.80 -19.90
C LEU A 120 9.67 9.27 -18.63
N VAL A 121 9.19 8.88 -17.44
CA VAL A 121 9.84 9.16 -16.16
C VAL A 121 11.23 8.52 -16.14
N GLU A 122 11.34 7.24 -16.55
CA GLU A 122 12.60 6.51 -16.64
C GLU A 122 13.56 7.14 -17.66
N LEU A 123 13.10 7.46 -18.88
CA LEU A 123 13.92 8.06 -19.92
C LEU A 123 14.47 9.44 -19.55
N LEU A 124 13.79 10.15 -18.66
CA LEU A 124 14.19 11.49 -18.18
C LEU A 124 14.99 11.43 -16.87
N ASP A 125 15.32 10.26 -16.36
CA ASP A 125 16.00 10.07 -15.06
C ASP A 125 15.27 10.80 -13.91
N ILE A 126 13.93 10.79 -13.95
CA ILE A 126 13.09 11.38 -12.89
C ILE A 126 12.80 10.29 -11.84
N PRO A 127 12.94 10.57 -10.53
CA PRO A 127 12.63 9.60 -9.48
C PRO A 127 11.19 9.08 -9.53
N LEU A 128 11.00 7.77 -9.43
CA LEU A 128 9.70 7.11 -9.33
C LEU A 128 9.21 7.15 -7.88
N ILE A 129 8.46 8.17 -7.52
CA ILE A 129 7.96 8.34 -6.17
C ILE A 129 6.64 7.58 -5.99
N ARG A 130 6.60 6.69 -5.01
CA ARG A 130 5.38 6.07 -4.53
C ARG A 130 4.83 6.87 -3.35
N TYR A 131 3.53 7.03 -3.30
CA TYR A 131 2.87 7.75 -2.20
C TYR A 131 1.50 7.17 -1.93
N GLN A 132 0.96 7.47 -0.76
CA GLN A 132 -0.35 6.99 -0.35
C GLN A 132 -1.40 8.07 -0.65
N ARG A 133 -2.44 7.69 -1.38
CA ARG A 133 -3.59 8.54 -1.66
C ARG A 133 -4.84 7.91 -1.00
N GLY A 134 -5.18 8.38 0.20
CA GLY A 134 -6.13 7.68 1.05
C GLY A 134 -5.60 6.29 1.39
N ASP A 135 -6.37 5.23 1.11
CA ASP A 135 -5.98 3.85 1.38
C ASP A 135 -5.22 3.16 0.21
N VAL A 136 -4.91 3.89 -0.87
CA VAL A 136 -4.32 3.33 -2.09
C VAL A 136 -2.89 3.82 -2.27
N LYS A 137 -1.92 2.90 -2.31
CA LYS A 137 -0.55 3.21 -2.77
C LYS A 137 -0.59 3.47 -4.28
N THR A 138 -0.09 4.61 -4.71
CA THR A 138 -0.01 5.03 -6.11
C THR A 138 1.37 5.58 -6.42
N THR A 139 1.69 5.77 -7.70
CA THR A 139 2.97 6.29 -8.16
C THR A 139 2.75 7.63 -8.85
N LEU A 140 3.61 8.61 -8.56
CA LEU A 140 3.60 9.90 -9.23
C LEU A 140 3.89 9.68 -10.73
N SER A 141 2.93 10.03 -11.57
CA SER A 141 3.01 9.80 -13.02
C SER A 141 3.73 10.94 -13.73
N PHE A 142 4.22 10.67 -14.95
CA PHE A 142 4.73 11.74 -15.82
C PHE A 142 3.69 12.86 -16.02
N ASN A 143 2.41 12.53 -16.13
CA ASN A 143 1.35 13.53 -16.30
C ASN A 143 1.20 14.47 -15.09
N ASP A 144 1.48 13.98 -13.87
CA ASP A 144 1.47 14.79 -12.66
C ASP A 144 2.69 15.72 -12.63
N ILE A 145 3.86 15.17 -12.97
CA ILE A 145 5.11 15.93 -13.07
C ILE A 145 5.04 16.94 -14.22
N ALA A 146 4.44 16.59 -15.35
CA ALA A 146 4.31 17.51 -16.49
C ALA A 146 3.57 18.80 -16.15
N ARG A 147 2.71 18.79 -15.13
CA ARG A 147 2.06 20.02 -14.66
C ARG A 147 3.01 21.07 -14.11
N THR A 148 4.24 20.70 -13.76
CA THR A 148 5.27 21.64 -13.30
C THR A 148 5.95 22.39 -14.45
N PHE A 149 5.79 21.94 -15.68
CA PHE A 149 6.35 22.61 -16.89
C PHE A 149 5.34 22.75 -18.05
N VAL A 150 4.08 22.35 -17.84
CA VAL A 150 2.98 22.56 -18.80
C VAL A 150 1.85 23.30 -18.09
N ILE A 151 1.61 24.52 -18.50
CA ILE A 151 0.52 25.37 -18.01
C ILE A 151 -0.64 25.26 -19.01
N ASP A 152 -1.71 24.60 -18.57
CA ASP A 152 -2.91 24.35 -19.37
C ASP A 152 -3.97 25.40 -19.03
N ARG A 153 -4.55 26.01 -20.04
CA ARG A 153 -5.66 26.97 -19.94
C ARG A 153 -6.81 26.47 -19.05
N ASP A 154 -7.15 25.20 -19.16
CA ASP A 154 -8.33 24.64 -18.48
C ASP A 154 -8.17 24.50 -16.96
N PHE A 155 -6.95 24.40 -16.45
CA PHE A 155 -6.69 24.42 -15.01
C PHE A 155 -6.65 25.84 -14.46
N GLY A 156 -6.65 26.83 -15.35
CA GLY A 156 -6.64 28.23 -15.00
C GLY A 156 -5.32 28.69 -14.40
N TYR A 157 -5.11 29.98 -14.52
CA TYR A 157 -4.00 30.67 -13.91
C TYR A 157 -4.37 31.22 -12.53
N THR A 158 -5.33 30.57 -11.87
CA THR A 158 -5.90 31.03 -10.59
C THR A 158 -5.21 30.45 -9.36
N GLN A 159 -4.34 29.48 -9.56
CA GLN A 159 -3.56 28.83 -8.49
C GLN A 159 -2.36 28.11 -9.10
N ILE A 160 -1.22 28.15 -8.42
CA ILE A 160 -0.04 27.35 -8.80
C ILE A 160 -0.42 25.87 -8.76
N LEU A 161 -0.18 25.15 -9.88
CA LEU A 161 -0.48 23.73 -10.04
C LEU A 161 -1.95 23.39 -9.71
N ALA A 162 -2.88 24.20 -10.19
CA ALA A 162 -4.32 24.03 -9.98
C ALA A 162 -4.79 22.64 -10.41
N GLY A 163 -5.72 22.07 -9.65
CA GLY A 163 -6.33 20.76 -9.94
C GLY A 163 -5.47 19.55 -9.60
N MET A 164 -4.34 19.72 -8.91
CA MET A 164 -3.60 18.67 -8.24
C MET A 164 -4.05 18.54 -6.77
N PHE A 165 -4.01 17.32 -6.25
CA PHE A 165 -4.17 17.11 -4.81
C PHE A 165 -2.94 17.67 -4.07
N PRO A 166 -3.09 18.13 -2.82
CA PRO A 166 -1.97 18.74 -2.08
C PRO A 166 -0.72 17.86 -2.02
N GLU A 167 -0.87 16.57 -1.77
CA GLU A 167 0.24 15.61 -1.70
C GLU A 167 0.92 15.43 -3.07
N GLU A 168 0.14 15.26 -4.15
CA GLU A 168 0.67 15.15 -5.51
C GLU A 168 1.45 16.40 -5.91
N ARG A 169 0.90 17.58 -5.59
CA ARG A 169 1.52 18.86 -5.85
C ARG A 169 2.85 19.00 -5.13
N ARG A 170 2.87 18.71 -3.83
CA ARG A 170 4.07 18.75 -3.00
C ARG A 170 5.17 17.84 -3.57
N LEU A 171 4.83 16.60 -3.86
CA LEU A 171 5.76 15.61 -4.39
C LEU A 171 6.26 15.99 -5.79
N ALA A 172 5.40 16.47 -6.68
CA ALA A 172 5.81 16.91 -8.01
C ALA A 172 6.81 18.07 -7.95
N VAL A 173 6.60 19.03 -7.03
CA VAL A 173 7.53 20.15 -6.82
C VAL A 173 8.85 19.66 -6.22
N GLN A 174 8.81 18.79 -5.21
CA GLN A 174 10.02 18.20 -4.61
C GLN A 174 10.86 17.46 -5.65
N VAL A 175 10.21 16.65 -6.48
CA VAL A 175 10.87 15.92 -7.56
C VAL A 175 11.51 16.89 -8.55
N ILE A 176 10.73 17.82 -9.09
CA ILE A 176 11.21 18.68 -10.16
C ILE A 176 12.29 19.68 -9.72
N MET A 177 12.23 20.14 -8.47
CA MET A 177 13.29 20.94 -7.86
C MET A 177 14.50 20.10 -7.46
N GLY A 178 14.39 18.78 -7.55
CA GLY A 178 15.42 17.87 -7.10
C GLY A 178 15.59 17.86 -5.58
N LEU A 179 14.56 18.13 -4.80
CA LEU A 179 14.57 18.07 -3.34
C LEU A 179 14.41 16.64 -2.82
N THR A 180 13.92 15.72 -3.64
CA THR A 180 13.87 14.28 -3.36
C THR A 180 14.61 13.46 -4.42
N THR A 181 15.13 12.29 -4.04
CA THR A 181 15.73 11.28 -4.91
C THR A 181 14.99 9.98 -4.74
N GLN A 182 15.28 9.00 -5.62
CA GLN A 182 14.77 7.64 -5.44
C GLN A 182 15.16 7.07 -4.07
N GLU A 183 16.42 7.24 -3.67
CA GLU A 183 16.93 6.77 -2.38
C GLU A 183 16.19 7.41 -1.19
N ILE A 184 15.94 8.72 -1.22
CA ILE A 184 15.16 9.40 -0.19
C ILE A 184 13.73 8.86 -0.16
N ALA A 185 13.10 8.68 -1.33
CA ALA A 185 11.75 8.16 -1.42
C ALA A 185 11.63 6.72 -0.91
N ASP A 186 12.59 5.88 -1.23
CA ASP A 186 12.62 4.49 -0.78
C ASP A 186 12.78 4.40 0.75
N ILE A 187 13.63 5.26 1.35
CA ILE A 187 13.79 5.35 2.81
C ILE A 187 12.52 5.89 3.47
N GLU A 188 11.88 6.91 2.89
CA GLU A 188 10.61 7.45 3.40
C GLU A 188 9.49 6.40 3.36
N GLU A 189 9.42 5.55 2.31
CA GLU A 189 8.48 4.44 2.21
C GLU A 189 8.79 3.38 3.29
N GLU A 190 10.05 2.97 3.44
CA GLU A 190 10.46 1.99 4.46
C GLU A 190 10.17 2.51 5.88
N LEU A 191 10.45 3.79 6.13
CA LEU A 191 10.17 4.44 7.42
C LEU A 191 8.67 4.43 7.76
N ALA A 192 7.81 4.70 6.77
CA ALA A 192 6.37 4.64 6.95
C ALA A 192 5.88 3.21 7.23
N ASP A 193 6.41 2.21 6.52
CA ASP A 193 6.05 0.80 6.70
C ASP A 193 6.49 0.30 8.09
N VAL A 194 7.74 0.54 8.51
CA VAL A 194 8.26 0.17 9.84
C VAL A 194 7.51 0.90 10.96
N SER A 195 7.17 2.17 10.79
CA SER A 195 6.37 2.95 11.75
C SER A 195 4.96 2.38 11.91
N SER A 196 4.35 1.96 10.80
CA SER A 196 3.02 1.31 10.82
C SER A 196 3.08 -0.04 11.53
N GLU A 197 4.13 -0.83 11.29
CA GLU A 197 4.35 -2.12 11.94
C GLU A 197 4.56 -1.94 13.45
N ALA A 198 5.40 -0.99 13.87
CA ALA A 198 5.61 -0.68 15.28
C ALA A 198 4.30 -0.24 15.98
N SER A 199 3.50 0.58 15.31
CA SER A 199 2.20 1.02 15.82
C SER A 199 1.23 -0.15 15.99
N ARG A 200 1.18 -1.05 15.02
CA ARG A 200 0.35 -2.27 15.10
C ARG A 200 0.79 -3.18 16.23
N LEU A 201 2.11 -3.38 16.38
CA LEU A 201 2.66 -4.19 17.46
C LEU A 201 2.32 -3.61 18.85
N ILE A 202 2.43 -2.29 19.02
CA ILE A 202 2.02 -1.59 20.25
C ILE A 202 0.53 -1.82 20.56
N GLU A 203 -0.33 -1.77 19.56
CA GLU A 203 -1.76 -2.03 19.72
C GLU A 203 -2.04 -3.49 20.10
N GLN A 204 -1.33 -4.43 19.49
CA GLN A 204 -1.41 -5.85 19.83
C GLN A 204 -0.97 -6.11 21.27
N ILE A 205 0.18 -5.58 21.69
CA ILE A 205 0.67 -5.67 23.07
C ILE A 205 -0.38 -5.15 24.05
N LYS A 206 -0.89 -3.93 23.84
CA LYS A 206 -1.94 -3.34 24.69
C LYS A 206 -3.21 -4.18 24.73
N GLY A 207 -3.60 -4.76 23.59
CA GLY A 207 -4.75 -5.65 23.50
C GLY A 207 -4.59 -6.90 24.36
N ILE A 208 -3.43 -7.57 24.23
CA ILE A 208 -3.13 -8.77 25.01
C ILE A 208 -2.96 -8.44 26.50
N GLU A 209 -2.30 -7.34 26.85
CA GLU A 209 -2.14 -6.91 28.25
C GLU A 209 -3.48 -6.63 28.95
N ARG A 210 -4.47 -6.05 28.24
CA ARG A 210 -5.82 -5.91 28.76
C ARG A 210 -6.45 -7.26 29.08
N LEU A 211 -6.31 -8.23 28.18
CA LEU A 211 -6.81 -9.59 28.40
C LEU A 211 -6.10 -10.26 29.57
N LEU A 212 -4.76 -10.17 29.66
CA LEU A 212 -3.99 -10.70 30.80
C LEU A 212 -4.45 -10.09 32.12
N THR A 213 -4.75 -8.80 32.13
CA THR A 213 -5.27 -8.09 33.32
C THR A 213 -6.70 -8.54 33.66
N GLU A 214 -7.57 -8.69 32.67
CA GLU A 214 -8.94 -9.15 32.85
C GLU A 214 -9.00 -10.57 33.41
N PHE A 215 -8.11 -11.45 32.94
CA PHE A 215 -7.96 -12.81 33.45
C PHE A 215 -7.09 -12.92 34.72
N GLN A 216 -6.66 -11.79 35.30
CA GLN A 216 -5.83 -11.71 36.51
C GLN A 216 -4.50 -12.50 36.39
N ILE A 217 -3.95 -12.58 35.19
CA ILE A 217 -2.66 -13.24 34.94
C ILE A 217 -1.54 -12.31 35.41
N GLY A 218 -0.88 -12.70 36.48
CA GLY A 218 0.19 -11.92 37.12
C GLY A 218 1.50 -11.85 36.33
N PRO A 219 2.49 -11.15 36.87
CA PRO A 219 3.84 -11.10 36.30
C PRO A 219 4.48 -12.50 36.24
N ILE A 220 5.42 -12.67 35.30
CA ILE A 220 6.07 -13.97 35.02
C ILE A 220 6.74 -14.55 36.24
N GLU A 221 7.39 -13.71 37.08
CA GLU A 221 8.10 -14.13 38.29
C GLU A 221 7.14 -14.76 39.30
N GLN A 222 5.92 -14.22 39.43
CA GLN A 222 4.91 -14.80 40.34
C GLN A 222 4.37 -16.13 39.80
N LEU A 223 4.16 -16.22 38.49
CA LEU A 223 3.72 -17.45 37.86
C LEU A 223 4.77 -18.56 37.95
N GLU A 224 6.04 -18.21 37.76
CA GLU A 224 7.17 -19.15 37.95
C GLU A 224 7.33 -19.61 39.40
N GLN A 225 7.17 -18.71 40.37
CA GLN A 225 7.14 -19.06 41.77
C GLN A 225 5.99 -20.00 42.10
N THR A 226 4.77 -19.69 41.58
CA THR A 226 3.61 -20.55 41.76
C THR A 226 3.82 -21.93 41.11
N SER A 227 4.35 -21.95 39.90
CA SER A 227 4.68 -23.19 39.18
C SER A 227 5.68 -24.06 39.97
N SER A 228 6.71 -23.43 40.54
CA SER A 228 7.71 -24.09 41.35
C SER A 228 7.09 -24.67 42.63
N ALA A 229 6.25 -23.89 43.32
CA ALA A 229 5.54 -24.35 44.51
C ALA A 229 4.60 -25.53 44.22
N LEU A 230 3.83 -25.47 43.13
CA LEU A 230 2.98 -26.58 42.69
C LEU A 230 3.77 -27.84 42.33
N GLN A 231 4.95 -27.69 41.71
CA GLN A 231 5.84 -28.81 41.40
C GLN A 231 6.36 -29.46 42.68
N GLN A 232 6.72 -28.67 43.70
CA GLN A 232 7.13 -29.19 44.97
C GLN A 232 6.01 -29.96 45.67
N GLN A 233 4.81 -29.39 45.74
CA GLN A 233 3.64 -30.07 46.28
C GLN A 233 3.31 -31.36 45.51
N LEU A 234 3.41 -31.35 44.19
CA LEU A 234 3.22 -32.53 43.35
C LEU A 234 4.19 -33.66 43.75
N THR A 235 5.46 -33.31 44.01
CA THR A 235 6.48 -34.26 44.45
C THR A 235 6.14 -34.86 45.83
N GLU A 236 5.66 -34.02 46.74
CA GLU A 236 5.22 -34.47 48.07
C GLU A 236 4.01 -35.41 47.99
N PHE A 237 3.00 -35.07 47.18
CA PHE A 237 1.85 -35.95 46.96
C PHE A 237 2.25 -37.25 46.27
N GLN A 238 3.19 -37.23 45.36
CA GLN A 238 3.72 -38.42 44.72
C GLN A 238 4.42 -39.35 45.72
N GLN A 239 5.21 -38.79 46.62
CA GLN A 239 5.85 -39.55 47.69
C GLN A 239 4.82 -40.15 48.67
N LYS A 240 3.77 -39.38 49.01
CA LYS A 240 2.66 -39.87 49.82
C LYS A 240 1.93 -41.01 49.15
N GLU A 241 1.60 -40.87 47.88
CA GLU A 241 0.94 -41.90 47.07
C GLU A 241 1.79 -43.21 47.07
N ASP A 242 3.08 -43.09 46.81
CA ASP A 242 4.01 -44.21 46.79
C ASP A 242 4.15 -44.87 48.17
N SER A 243 4.12 -44.09 49.25
CA SER A 243 4.14 -44.64 50.64
C SER A 243 2.87 -45.40 50.94
N ILE A 244 1.67 -44.85 50.61
CA ILE A 244 0.40 -45.54 50.83
C ILE A 244 0.35 -46.83 50.00
N ARG A 245 0.77 -46.79 48.75
CA ARG A 245 0.87 -47.96 47.86
C ARG A 245 1.81 -49.05 48.45
N ARG A 246 2.90 -48.63 49.10
CA ARG A 246 3.83 -49.56 49.78
C ARG A 246 3.16 -50.22 50.99
N ILE A 247 2.50 -49.39 51.84
CA ILE A 247 1.78 -49.91 53.02
C ILE A 247 0.67 -50.87 52.60
N ILE A 248 -0.11 -50.53 51.54
CA ILE A 248 -1.15 -51.43 50.99
C ILE A 248 -0.53 -52.78 50.57
N ARG A 249 0.62 -52.76 49.89
CA ARG A 249 1.31 -54.00 49.46
C ARG A 249 1.82 -54.80 50.66
N GLU A 250 2.42 -54.15 51.64
CA GLU A 250 2.93 -54.81 52.85
C GLU A 250 1.81 -55.36 53.71
N THR A 251 0.67 -54.65 53.82
CA THR A 251 -0.53 -55.12 54.53
C THR A 251 -1.19 -56.28 53.79
N ALA A 252 -1.27 -56.22 52.45
CA ALA A 252 -1.77 -57.29 51.62
C ALA A 252 -0.92 -58.59 51.76
N ILE A 253 0.41 -58.45 51.80
CA ILE A 253 1.33 -59.60 52.04
C ILE A 253 1.16 -60.13 53.44
N GLY A 254 0.90 -59.27 54.46
CA GLY A 254 0.63 -59.70 55.86
C GLY A 254 -0.72 -60.46 55.99
N VAL A 255 -1.76 -60.06 55.22
CA VAL A 255 -3.07 -60.74 55.20
C VAL A 255 -3.01 -62.09 54.46
N GLU A 256 -2.11 -62.26 53.48
CA GLU A 256 -1.87 -63.54 52.81
C GLU A 256 -1.33 -64.66 53.76
N ARG A 257 -0.88 -64.30 54.94
CA ARG A 257 -0.33 -65.27 55.95
C ARG A 257 -1.34 -65.75 56.96
N GLN A 258 -2.56 -65.25 57.01
CA GLN A 258 -3.62 -65.70 57.91
C GLN A 258 -4.88 -66.15 57.11
N ASP A 259 -4.99 -67.47 57.01
CA ASP A 259 -6.20 -68.29 56.73
C ASP A 259 -7.36 -67.66 55.89
N TYR A 260 -7.12 -67.20 54.71
CA TYR A 260 -8.17 -66.91 53.72
C TYR A 260 -7.82 -67.51 52.36
N SER A 261 -8.85 -68.01 51.68
CA SER A 261 -8.74 -68.62 50.35
C SER A 261 -8.13 -67.67 49.32
N PRO A 262 -6.92 -67.94 48.80
CA PRO A 262 -6.19 -66.98 47.96
C PRO A 262 -6.82 -66.67 46.62
N SER A 263 -7.77 -67.44 46.15
CA SER A 263 -8.26 -67.37 44.75
C SER A 263 -9.33 -66.30 44.50
N GLU A 264 -10.28 -66.11 45.41
CA GLU A 264 -11.41 -65.19 45.18
C GLU A 264 -11.02 -63.73 45.40
N TYR A 265 -10.26 -63.42 46.42
CA TYR A 265 -9.76 -62.06 46.67
C TYR A 265 -8.71 -61.60 45.63
N SER A 266 -7.88 -62.54 45.16
CA SER A 266 -6.92 -62.21 44.08
C SER A 266 -7.62 -61.93 42.77
N ALA A 267 -8.73 -62.63 42.48
CA ALA A 267 -9.55 -62.42 41.29
C ALA A 267 -10.24 -61.02 41.32
N LEU A 268 -10.90 -60.69 42.45
CA LEU A 268 -11.54 -59.38 42.64
C LEU A 268 -10.52 -58.22 42.55
N ARG A 269 -9.33 -58.42 43.11
CA ARG A 269 -8.21 -57.44 43.04
C ARG A 269 -7.71 -57.26 41.61
N GLN A 270 -7.60 -58.36 40.86
CA GLN A 270 -7.16 -58.29 39.46
C GLN A 270 -8.19 -57.57 38.61
N GLU A 271 -9.47 -57.89 38.78
CA GLU A 271 -10.57 -57.22 38.11
C GLU A 271 -10.64 -55.71 38.45
N PHE A 272 -10.42 -55.35 39.73
CA PHE A 272 -10.36 -53.96 40.15
C PHE A 272 -9.20 -53.20 39.46
N ILE A 273 -7.99 -53.81 39.38
CA ILE A 273 -6.81 -53.21 38.72
C ILE A 273 -7.07 -53.03 37.21
N GLU A 274 -7.71 -54.04 36.57
CA GLU A 274 -8.06 -54.00 35.17
C GLU A 274 -9.08 -52.88 34.87
N LYS A 275 -10.17 -52.79 35.67
CA LYS A 275 -11.16 -51.74 35.56
C LYS A 275 -10.57 -50.33 35.76
N ARG A 276 -9.67 -50.19 36.73
CA ARG A 276 -9.00 -48.90 36.98
C ARG A 276 -8.05 -48.49 35.83
N SER A 277 -7.37 -49.48 35.24
CA SER A 277 -6.56 -49.24 34.04
C SER A 277 -7.42 -48.82 32.87
N GLN A 278 -8.64 -49.41 32.71
CA GLN A 278 -9.61 -49.01 31.69
C GLN A 278 -10.06 -47.56 31.85
N VAL A 279 -10.38 -47.11 33.10
CA VAL A 279 -10.77 -45.70 33.33
C VAL A 279 -9.62 -44.77 32.96
N THR A 280 -8.39 -45.08 33.35
CA THR A 280 -7.23 -44.24 33.03
C THR A 280 -7.01 -44.12 31.50
N GLU A 281 -7.22 -45.19 30.76
CA GLU A 281 -7.09 -45.16 29.30
C GLU A 281 -8.23 -44.34 28.63
N ILE A 282 -9.47 -44.46 29.14
CA ILE A 282 -10.62 -43.68 28.69
C ILE A 282 -10.40 -42.17 28.98
N GLU A 283 -9.93 -41.83 30.19
CA GLU A 283 -9.65 -40.43 30.56
C GLU A 283 -8.57 -39.81 29.67
N LYS A 284 -7.55 -40.59 29.34
CA LYS A 284 -6.49 -40.15 28.39
C LYS A 284 -7.05 -39.93 26.98
N GLU A 285 -7.94 -40.81 26.51
CA GLU A 285 -8.60 -40.67 25.22
C GLU A 285 -9.52 -39.43 25.22
N LEU A 286 -10.32 -39.22 26.29
CA LEU A 286 -11.15 -38.03 26.47
C LEU A 286 -10.34 -36.74 26.43
N SER A 287 -9.29 -36.67 27.22
CA SER A 287 -8.40 -35.49 27.24
C SER A 287 -7.75 -35.20 25.87
N THR A 288 -7.50 -36.23 25.09
CA THR A 288 -6.97 -36.09 23.74
C THR A 288 -8.01 -35.54 22.78
N LEU A 289 -9.23 -36.09 22.83
CA LEU A 289 -10.34 -35.63 22.00
C LEU A 289 -10.80 -34.22 22.33
N GLU A 290 -10.80 -33.81 23.60
CA GLU A 290 -11.12 -32.44 24.02
C GLU A 290 -10.12 -31.42 23.43
N ARG A 291 -8.83 -31.74 23.43
CA ARG A 291 -7.81 -30.91 22.78
C ARG A 291 -7.98 -30.84 21.26
N GLU A 292 -8.31 -31.97 20.64
CA GLU A 292 -8.59 -32.02 19.20
C GLU A 292 -9.84 -31.21 18.83
N ILE A 293 -10.88 -31.23 19.66
CA ILE A 293 -12.07 -30.37 19.47
C ILE A 293 -11.68 -28.92 19.50
N GLY A 294 -10.93 -28.47 20.52
CA GLY A 294 -10.49 -27.07 20.58
C GLY A 294 -9.75 -26.65 19.32
N PHE A 295 -8.79 -27.45 18.86
CA PHE A 295 -8.06 -27.18 17.63
C PHE A 295 -8.96 -27.15 16.37
N LYS A 296 -9.96 -28.05 16.30
CA LYS A 296 -10.89 -28.10 15.16
C LYS A 296 -11.94 -26.98 15.21
N GLU A 297 -12.33 -26.52 16.38
CA GLU A 297 -13.20 -25.35 16.54
C GLU A 297 -12.50 -24.08 16.04
N ASP A 298 -11.24 -23.87 16.43
CA ASP A 298 -10.43 -22.77 15.92
C ASP A 298 -10.28 -22.81 14.40
N LEU A 299 -10.00 -24.00 13.86
CA LEU A 299 -9.89 -24.21 12.41
C LEU A 299 -11.22 -23.91 11.69
N ARG A 300 -12.35 -24.40 12.22
CA ARG A 300 -13.68 -24.13 11.66
C ARG A 300 -13.98 -22.62 11.65
N GLU A 301 -13.63 -21.91 12.73
CA GLU A 301 -13.87 -20.47 12.85
C GLU A 301 -13.04 -19.69 11.83
N LEU A 302 -11.77 -20.07 11.65
CA LEU A 302 -10.90 -19.52 10.62
C LEU A 302 -11.48 -19.74 9.21
N LEU A 303 -11.87 -20.99 8.89
CA LEU A 303 -12.48 -21.33 7.61
C LEU A 303 -13.81 -20.61 7.37
N ALA A 304 -14.65 -20.47 8.40
CA ALA A 304 -15.91 -19.73 8.32
C ALA A 304 -15.68 -18.25 8.07
N SER A 305 -14.66 -17.64 8.71
CA SER A 305 -14.24 -16.26 8.44
C SER A 305 -13.79 -16.09 7.00
N GLU A 306 -12.98 -17.02 6.48
CA GLU A 306 -12.52 -16.99 5.10
C GLU A 306 -13.66 -17.19 4.10
N LEU A 307 -14.58 -18.11 4.37
CA LEU A 307 -15.80 -18.32 3.57
C LEU A 307 -16.63 -17.03 3.49
N ASN A 308 -16.84 -16.36 4.62
CA ASN A 308 -17.56 -15.07 4.66
C ASN A 308 -16.89 -13.99 3.80
N LYS A 309 -15.54 -13.94 3.77
CA LYS A 309 -14.81 -13.02 2.91
C LYS A 309 -15.02 -13.37 1.44
N LEU A 310 -14.86 -14.64 1.07
CA LEU A 310 -15.06 -15.14 -0.29
C LEU A 310 -16.49 -14.90 -0.79
N GLU A 311 -17.51 -15.19 0.03
CA GLU A 311 -18.91 -14.95 -0.30
C GLU A 311 -19.23 -13.47 -0.46
N ARG A 312 -18.64 -12.58 0.38
CA ARG A 312 -18.77 -11.12 0.22
C ARG A 312 -18.12 -10.66 -1.08
N HIS A 313 -16.95 -11.18 -1.45
CA HIS A 313 -16.31 -10.86 -2.72
C HIS A 313 -17.16 -11.32 -3.90
N ALA A 314 -17.62 -12.57 -3.90
CA ALA A 314 -18.49 -13.12 -4.93
C ALA A 314 -19.81 -12.33 -5.05
N THR A 315 -20.48 -12.04 -3.93
CA THR A 315 -21.72 -11.26 -3.89
C THR A 315 -21.48 -9.83 -4.39
N SER A 316 -20.40 -9.19 -3.97
CA SER A 316 -20.06 -7.84 -4.40
C SER A 316 -19.83 -7.78 -5.93
N GLN A 317 -19.16 -8.76 -6.49
CA GLN A 317 -18.93 -8.87 -7.92
C GLN A 317 -20.24 -9.13 -8.68
N TYR A 318 -21.08 -10.04 -8.20
CA TYR A 318 -22.39 -10.33 -8.77
C TYR A 318 -23.31 -9.10 -8.74
N VAL A 319 -23.39 -8.42 -7.60
CA VAL A 319 -24.19 -7.19 -7.44
C VAL A 319 -23.66 -6.10 -8.36
N LEU A 320 -22.34 -5.88 -8.40
CA LEU A 320 -21.73 -4.86 -9.24
C LEU A 320 -21.87 -5.16 -10.74
N SER A 321 -21.83 -6.44 -11.14
CA SER A 321 -22.02 -6.85 -12.54
C SER A 321 -23.46 -6.70 -13.04
N SER A 322 -24.45 -6.76 -12.13
CA SER A 322 -25.87 -6.61 -12.47
C SER A 322 -26.31 -5.15 -12.63
N PHE A 323 -25.50 -4.18 -12.16
CA PHE A 323 -25.82 -2.75 -12.24
C PHE A 323 -25.17 -2.10 -13.46
N THR A 324 -25.99 -1.57 -14.34
CA THR A 324 -25.53 -0.61 -15.36
C THR A 324 -25.33 0.75 -14.72
N PHE A 325 -24.11 1.03 -14.30
CA PHE A 325 -23.77 2.30 -13.68
C PHE A 325 -23.87 3.43 -14.72
N SER A 326 -24.70 4.43 -14.45
CA SER A 326 -24.70 5.68 -15.21
C SER A 326 -23.60 6.64 -14.75
N LYS A 327 -23.13 6.47 -13.52
CA LYS A 327 -22.00 7.19 -12.91
C LYS A 327 -21.13 6.21 -12.16
N CYS A 328 -19.81 6.45 -12.13
CA CYS A 328 -18.88 5.65 -11.34
C CYS A 328 -19.27 5.72 -9.84
N PRO A 329 -19.49 4.60 -9.16
CA PRO A 329 -19.91 4.60 -7.76
C PRO A 329 -18.86 5.20 -6.81
N ARG A 330 -17.59 5.30 -7.23
CA ARG A 330 -16.50 5.84 -6.44
C ARG A 330 -16.29 7.35 -6.64
N CYS A 331 -16.32 7.84 -7.89
CA CYS A 331 -15.99 9.24 -8.19
C CYS A 331 -17.15 10.03 -8.80
N LEU A 332 -18.34 9.44 -8.95
CA LEU A 332 -19.59 10.02 -9.47
C LEU A 332 -19.50 10.62 -10.89
N ARG A 333 -18.41 10.38 -11.61
CA ARG A 333 -18.30 10.79 -13.02
C ARG A 333 -19.21 9.94 -13.91
N PRO A 334 -19.78 10.50 -14.99
CA PRO A 334 -20.63 9.73 -15.91
C PRO A 334 -19.83 8.62 -16.58
N VAL A 335 -20.43 7.44 -16.67
CA VAL A 335 -19.91 6.30 -17.43
C VAL A 335 -20.26 6.51 -18.88
N THR A 336 -19.23 6.62 -19.75
CA THR A 336 -19.41 6.87 -21.17
C THR A 336 -19.83 5.59 -21.92
N THR A 337 -20.36 5.76 -23.13
CA THR A 337 -20.70 4.63 -24.01
C THR A 337 -19.49 3.78 -24.37
N GLU A 338 -18.32 4.40 -24.48
CA GLU A 338 -17.04 3.74 -24.77
C GLU A 338 -16.59 2.86 -23.61
N MET A 339 -16.78 3.31 -22.36
CA MET A 339 -16.51 2.49 -21.17
C MET A 339 -17.40 1.24 -21.13
N ARG A 340 -18.65 1.34 -21.59
CA ARG A 340 -19.56 0.19 -21.70
C ARG A 340 -19.21 -0.76 -22.84
N GLU A 341 -18.64 -0.24 -23.93
CA GLU A 341 -18.17 -1.07 -25.04
C GLU A 341 -16.91 -1.85 -24.68
N ARG A 342 -16.05 -1.30 -23.82
CA ARG A 342 -14.90 -2.00 -23.24
C ARG A 342 -15.33 -3.17 -22.35
N GLU A 343 -16.32 -2.95 -21.50
CA GLU A 343 -16.88 -4.02 -20.65
C GLU A 343 -17.40 -5.19 -21.51
N ARG A 344 -18.02 -4.92 -22.66
CA ARG A 344 -18.44 -5.95 -23.62
C ARG A 344 -17.28 -6.70 -24.28
N LYS A 345 -16.09 -6.10 -24.28
CA LYS A 345 -14.86 -6.69 -24.83
C LYS A 345 -14.01 -7.42 -23.78
N GLY A 346 -14.45 -7.41 -22.53
CA GLY A 346 -13.79 -8.12 -21.45
C GLY A 346 -12.82 -7.26 -20.61
N ASP A 347 -12.89 -5.92 -20.73
CA ASP A 347 -12.10 -5.02 -19.92
C ASP A 347 -12.93 -4.43 -18.78
N CYS A 348 -12.30 -4.16 -17.64
CA CYS A 348 -12.98 -3.50 -16.53
C CYS A 348 -13.40 -2.07 -16.93
N MET A 349 -14.71 -1.81 -16.90
CA MET A 349 -15.28 -0.51 -17.26
C MET A 349 -14.72 0.66 -16.42
N LEU A 350 -14.19 0.40 -15.23
CA LEU A 350 -13.75 1.43 -14.29
C LEU A 350 -12.24 1.67 -14.29
N CYS A 351 -11.40 0.64 -14.57
CA CYS A 351 -9.95 0.74 -14.44
C CYS A 351 -9.16 0.29 -15.67
N ASP A 352 -9.83 0.05 -16.79
CA ASP A 352 -9.25 -0.39 -18.07
C ASP A 352 -8.38 -1.68 -18.00
N ARG A 353 -8.45 -2.43 -16.89
CA ARG A 353 -7.73 -3.69 -16.76
C ARG A 353 -8.47 -4.76 -17.53
N GLN A 354 -7.77 -5.47 -18.38
CA GLN A 354 -8.29 -6.65 -19.04
C GLN A 354 -8.71 -7.67 -17.98
N LEU A 355 -10.00 -8.01 -17.97
CA LEU A 355 -10.51 -9.08 -17.12
C LEU A 355 -10.13 -10.37 -17.82
N GLU A 356 -9.27 -11.17 -17.23
CA GLU A 356 -9.03 -12.53 -17.72
C GLU A 356 -10.38 -13.27 -17.73
N ALA A 357 -10.61 -14.13 -18.72
CA ALA A 357 -11.87 -14.87 -18.85
C ALA A 357 -12.20 -15.67 -17.56
N ALA A 358 -11.19 -15.98 -16.76
CA ALA A 358 -11.31 -16.56 -15.43
C ALA A 358 -11.87 -15.58 -14.37
N ASP A 359 -11.69 -14.27 -14.52
CA ASP A 359 -12.16 -13.27 -13.55
C ASP A 359 -13.66 -12.94 -13.70
N ILE A 360 -14.28 -13.31 -14.82
CA ILE A 360 -15.67 -12.94 -15.19
C ILE A 360 -16.63 -14.11 -15.00
N THR A 361 -16.12 -15.34 -14.94
CA THR A 361 -16.96 -16.51 -14.82
C THR A 361 -17.33 -16.77 -13.36
N ASP A 362 -18.62 -17.08 -13.11
CA ASP A 362 -19.10 -17.64 -11.83
C ASP A 362 -18.21 -18.81 -11.32
N GLU A 363 -17.44 -19.44 -12.20
CA GLU A 363 -16.53 -20.54 -11.91
C GLU A 363 -15.26 -20.10 -11.15
N ALA A 364 -14.76 -18.88 -11.36
CA ALA A 364 -13.54 -18.41 -10.69
C ALA A 364 -13.71 -18.29 -9.16
N TRP A 365 -14.90 -17.91 -8.72
CA TRP A 365 -15.23 -17.79 -7.28
C TRP A 365 -16.06 -18.95 -6.75
N SER A 366 -16.85 -19.60 -7.59
CA SER A 366 -17.68 -20.75 -7.18
C SER A 366 -16.83 -21.91 -6.68
N LYS A 367 -15.66 -22.15 -7.28
CA LYS A 367 -14.75 -23.21 -6.86
C LYS A 367 -14.13 -22.95 -5.49
N PRO A 368 -13.43 -21.80 -5.22
CA PRO A 368 -12.91 -21.49 -3.89
C PRO A 368 -14.00 -21.42 -2.81
N VAL A 369 -15.17 -20.83 -3.10
CA VAL A 369 -16.31 -20.80 -2.17
C VAL A 369 -16.81 -22.22 -1.89
N SER A 370 -16.98 -23.05 -2.91
CA SER A 370 -17.41 -24.44 -2.78
C SER A 370 -16.40 -25.28 -2.00
N GLU A 371 -15.12 -25.15 -2.30
CA GLU A 371 -14.04 -25.87 -1.59
C GLU A 371 -13.98 -25.46 -0.12
N THR A 372 -14.00 -24.14 0.18
CA THR A 372 -13.99 -23.63 1.56
C THR A 372 -15.27 -24.04 2.31
N LYS A 373 -16.43 -23.99 1.66
CA LYS A 373 -17.70 -24.45 2.24
C LYS A 373 -17.69 -25.94 2.53
N THR A 374 -17.06 -26.73 1.67
CA THR A 374 -16.87 -28.15 1.90
C THR A 374 -15.94 -28.40 3.08
N ALA A 375 -14.82 -27.66 3.17
CA ALA A 375 -13.90 -27.75 4.28
C ALA A 375 -14.53 -27.34 5.63
N VAL A 376 -15.41 -26.33 5.66
CA VAL A 376 -16.20 -25.97 6.85
C VAL A 376 -17.12 -27.14 7.26
N ARG A 377 -17.86 -27.71 6.31
CA ARG A 377 -18.73 -28.86 6.59
C ARG A 377 -17.97 -30.10 7.06
N GLU A 378 -16.82 -30.37 6.49
CA GLU A 378 -15.95 -31.46 6.93
C GLU A 378 -15.46 -31.22 8.36
N ALA A 379 -15.05 -29.99 8.70
CA ALA A 379 -14.67 -29.62 10.07
C ALA A 379 -15.86 -29.79 11.04
N GLU A 380 -17.06 -29.35 10.67
CA GLU A 380 -18.28 -29.54 11.47
C GLU A 380 -18.61 -31.04 11.66
N THR A 381 -18.53 -31.83 10.60
CA THR A 381 -18.77 -33.27 10.67
C THR A 381 -17.77 -33.97 11.59
N LEU A 382 -16.50 -33.58 11.55
CA LEU A 382 -15.46 -34.09 12.46
C LEU A 382 -15.71 -33.67 13.91
N LEU A 383 -16.13 -32.42 14.14
CA LEU A 383 -16.51 -31.96 15.48
C LEU A 383 -17.68 -32.75 16.06
N ASP A 384 -18.71 -32.99 15.28
CA ASP A 384 -19.86 -33.80 15.71
C ASP A 384 -19.46 -35.25 15.99
N LEU A 385 -18.60 -35.83 15.16
CA LEU A 385 -18.06 -37.18 15.39
C LEU A 385 -17.25 -37.23 16.70
N TYR A 386 -16.41 -36.25 16.96
CA TYR A 386 -15.62 -36.19 18.20
C TYR A 386 -16.52 -35.99 19.43
N ARG A 387 -17.52 -35.10 19.35
CA ARG A 387 -18.53 -34.92 20.43
C ARG A 387 -19.28 -36.17 20.74
N THR A 388 -19.77 -36.88 19.73
CA THR A 388 -20.45 -38.18 19.87
C THR A 388 -19.50 -39.20 20.50
N ARG A 389 -18.24 -39.22 20.11
CA ARG A 389 -17.24 -40.11 20.70
C ARG A 389 -16.96 -39.78 22.16
N ILE A 390 -16.88 -38.48 22.53
CA ILE A 390 -16.75 -38.06 23.94
C ILE A 390 -17.94 -38.49 24.77
N GLU A 391 -19.17 -38.33 24.27
CA GLU A 391 -20.37 -38.77 24.97
C GLU A 391 -20.34 -40.27 25.22
N ALA A 392 -19.98 -41.06 24.20
CA ALA A 392 -19.87 -42.50 24.33
C ALA A 392 -18.79 -42.93 25.34
N LEU A 393 -17.61 -42.28 25.29
CA LEU A 393 -16.53 -42.56 26.23
C LEU A 393 -16.87 -42.13 27.66
N SER A 394 -17.56 -40.99 27.81
CA SER A 394 -18.02 -40.52 29.13
C SER A 394 -19.01 -41.51 29.75
N LEU A 395 -19.96 -42.01 28.97
CA LEU A 395 -20.87 -43.06 29.44
C LEU A 395 -20.10 -44.33 29.84
N GLN A 396 -19.16 -44.78 29.01
CA GLN A 396 -18.32 -45.92 29.29
C GLN A 396 -17.46 -45.74 30.54
N ARG A 397 -16.89 -44.51 30.76
CA ARG A 397 -16.16 -44.17 31.97
C ARG A 397 -17.03 -44.33 33.22
N ASP A 398 -18.27 -43.79 33.14
CA ASP A 398 -19.20 -43.83 34.26
C ASP A 398 -19.65 -45.28 34.57
N GLU A 399 -19.92 -46.10 33.54
CA GLU A 399 -20.23 -47.54 33.73
C GLU A 399 -19.08 -48.31 34.38
N VAL A 400 -17.83 -48.05 33.95
CA VAL A 400 -16.65 -48.70 34.54
C VAL A 400 -16.38 -48.13 35.94
N GLY A 401 -16.68 -46.86 36.19
CA GLY A 401 -16.63 -46.23 37.52
C GLY A 401 -17.59 -46.92 38.50
N ASP A 402 -18.85 -47.11 38.10
CA ASP A 402 -19.84 -47.83 38.90
C ASP A 402 -19.44 -49.28 39.17
N ALA A 403 -18.73 -49.92 38.23
CA ALA A 403 -18.22 -51.29 38.45
C ALA A 403 -17.06 -51.28 39.44
N ILE A 404 -16.18 -50.28 39.44
CA ILE A 404 -15.13 -50.09 40.40
C ILE A 404 -15.71 -49.91 41.83
N ASP A 405 -16.74 -49.05 41.96
CA ASP A 405 -17.38 -48.79 43.25
C ASP A 405 -18.04 -50.07 43.81
N ARG A 406 -18.69 -50.85 42.94
CA ARG A 406 -19.23 -52.18 43.34
C ARG A 406 -18.16 -53.16 43.78
N LEU A 407 -17.06 -53.27 43.03
CA LEU A 407 -15.90 -54.09 43.40
C LEU A 407 -15.27 -53.65 44.70
N GLN A 408 -15.11 -52.33 44.92
CA GLN A 408 -14.63 -51.76 46.16
C GLN A 408 -15.52 -52.13 47.33
N LYS A 409 -16.83 -52.05 47.17
CA LYS A 409 -17.81 -52.41 48.20
C LYS A 409 -17.73 -53.91 48.53
N THR A 410 -17.66 -54.75 47.52
CA THR A 410 -17.51 -56.20 47.71
C THR A 410 -16.19 -56.56 48.37
N MET A 411 -15.08 -55.91 47.96
CA MET A 411 -13.76 -56.08 48.62
C MET A 411 -13.72 -55.56 50.07
N ALA A 412 -14.47 -54.47 50.35
CA ALA A 412 -14.58 -53.92 51.71
C ALA A 412 -15.43 -54.81 52.63
N GLU A 413 -16.48 -55.43 52.10
CA GLU A 413 -17.31 -56.41 52.84
C GLU A 413 -16.51 -57.68 53.17
N GLU A 414 -15.62 -58.09 52.28
CA GLU A 414 -14.76 -59.28 52.47
C GLU A 414 -13.51 -59.03 53.35
N THR A 415 -12.96 -57.82 53.30
CA THR A 415 -11.75 -57.45 54.03
C THR A 415 -11.99 -56.48 55.19
N THR A 416 -12.91 -56.83 56.04
CA THR A 416 -13.27 -56.06 57.24
C THR A 416 -12.05 -55.45 57.96
N LYS A 417 -11.98 -54.07 57.92
CA LYS A 417 -11.31 -53.16 58.83
C LYS A 417 -9.91 -52.59 58.50
N TYR A 418 -9.08 -53.14 57.61
CA TYR A 418 -7.69 -52.63 57.51
C TYR A 418 -7.26 -52.04 56.16
N VAL A 419 -7.90 -52.39 55.06
CA VAL A 419 -7.48 -51.92 53.73
C VAL A 419 -8.37 -50.79 53.16
N SER A 420 -9.63 -50.74 53.61
CA SER A 420 -10.59 -49.70 53.14
C SER A 420 -10.11 -48.25 53.41
N PRO A 421 -9.61 -47.89 54.61
CA PRO A 421 -9.14 -46.54 54.86
C PRO A 421 -7.96 -46.14 53.98
N LEU A 422 -7.05 -47.08 53.72
CA LEU A 422 -5.85 -46.83 52.90
C LEU A 422 -6.16 -46.66 51.41
N LEU A 423 -7.21 -47.33 50.94
CA LEU A 423 -7.70 -47.15 49.56
C LEU A 423 -8.43 -45.82 49.39
N GLU A 424 -9.16 -45.39 50.41
CA GLU A 424 -9.80 -44.08 50.45
C GLU A 424 -8.76 -42.96 50.48
N ASP A 425 -7.75 -43.09 51.36
CA ASP A 425 -6.62 -42.18 51.41
C ASP A 425 -5.86 -42.10 50.06
N LEU A 426 -5.66 -43.26 49.42
CA LEU A 426 -5.02 -43.32 48.09
C LEU A 426 -5.88 -42.61 47.03
N SER A 427 -7.19 -42.75 47.09
CA SER A 427 -8.12 -42.09 46.16
C SER A 427 -8.05 -40.57 46.35
N ILE A 428 -8.09 -40.10 47.60
CA ILE A 428 -8.00 -38.66 47.95
C ILE A 428 -6.67 -38.08 47.47
N VAL A 429 -5.54 -38.74 47.76
CA VAL A 429 -4.22 -38.31 47.34
C VAL A 429 -4.06 -38.28 45.83
N SER A 430 -4.59 -39.31 45.13
CA SER A 430 -4.58 -39.34 43.64
C SER A 430 -5.41 -38.22 43.04
N GLN A 431 -6.59 -37.91 43.60
CA GLN A 431 -7.44 -36.80 43.17
C GLN A 431 -6.76 -35.45 43.36
N GLN A 432 -6.17 -35.26 44.56
CA GLN A 432 -5.43 -34.02 44.84
C GLN A 432 -4.24 -33.83 43.89
N ARG A 433 -3.52 -34.91 43.58
CA ARG A 433 -2.44 -34.90 42.59
C ARG A 433 -2.93 -34.54 41.19
N ALA A 434 -4.07 -35.10 40.78
CA ALA A 434 -4.66 -34.78 39.46
C ALA A 434 -5.04 -33.30 39.37
N ASN A 435 -5.63 -32.75 40.43
CA ASN A 435 -5.96 -31.31 40.49
C ASN A 435 -4.72 -30.43 40.39
N LEU A 436 -3.65 -30.75 41.14
CA LEU A 436 -2.39 -30.04 41.04
C LEU A 436 -1.73 -30.10 39.66
N LEU A 437 -1.86 -31.23 38.96
CA LEU A 437 -1.38 -31.36 37.58
C LEU A 437 -2.15 -30.45 36.62
N SER A 438 -3.49 -30.34 36.78
CA SER A 438 -4.30 -29.40 36.03
C SER A 438 -3.90 -27.96 36.28
N GLU A 439 -3.82 -27.56 37.54
CA GLU A 439 -3.37 -26.23 37.94
C GLU A 439 -1.97 -25.89 37.41
N LEU A 440 -1.05 -26.84 37.48
CA LEU A 440 0.31 -26.65 36.93
C LEU A 440 0.30 -26.48 35.42
N SER A 441 -0.59 -27.20 34.72
CA SER A 441 -0.78 -27.06 33.26
C SER A 441 -1.27 -25.67 32.90
N GLU A 442 -2.28 -25.17 33.62
CA GLU A 442 -2.82 -23.82 33.44
C GLU A 442 -1.77 -22.74 33.66
N ILE A 443 -1.03 -22.83 34.80
CA ILE A 443 0.07 -21.88 35.10
C ILE A 443 1.15 -21.92 34.01
N LYS A 444 1.53 -23.07 33.51
CA LYS A 444 2.50 -23.20 32.42
C LYS A 444 2.00 -22.55 31.12
N GLN A 445 0.70 -22.64 30.86
CA GLN A 445 0.11 -21.96 29.70
C GLN A 445 0.12 -20.44 29.87
N GLN A 446 -0.21 -19.95 31.08
CA GLN A 446 -0.13 -18.52 31.42
C GLN A 446 1.31 -17.98 31.29
N ILE A 447 2.32 -18.75 31.76
CA ILE A 447 3.72 -18.38 31.58
C ILE A 447 4.07 -18.22 30.11
N LYS A 448 3.66 -19.15 29.24
CA LYS A 448 3.91 -19.04 27.79
C LYS A 448 3.27 -17.81 27.18
N GLN A 449 2.04 -17.50 27.57
CA GLN A 449 1.34 -16.30 27.08
C GLN A 449 2.06 -15.03 27.53
N ARG A 450 2.52 -14.97 28.76
CA ARG A 450 3.27 -13.82 29.27
C ARG A 450 4.64 -13.68 28.59
N GLN A 451 5.39 -14.76 28.43
CA GLN A 451 6.66 -14.78 27.70
C GLN A 451 6.52 -14.28 26.26
N TYR A 452 5.40 -14.60 25.62
CA TYR A 452 5.13 -14.11 24.27
C TYR A 452 4.98 -12.57 24.24
N VAL A 453 4.25 -11.99 25.19
CA VAL A 453 4.12 -10.54 25.30
C VAL A 453 5.45 -9.88 25.64
N ASP A 454 6.20 -10.45 26.61
CA ASP A 454 7.50 -9.94 27.01
C ASP A 454 8.50 -9.96 25.84
N SER A 455 8.44 -10.97 24.96
CA SER A 455 9.27 -11.02 23.75
C SER A 455 8.93 -9.91 22.75
N MET A 456 7.65 -9.61 22.58
CA MET A 456 7.21 -8.49 21.74
C MET A 456 7.68 -7.13 22.28
N GLU A 457 7.60 -6.94 23.61
CA GLU A 457 7.99 -5.69 24.25
C GLU A 457 9.50 -5.49 24.33
N GLN A 458 10.25 -6.56 24.63
CA GLN A 458 11.67 -6.47 24.94
C GLN A 458 12.57 -6.75 23.74
N ILE A 459 12.09 -7.42 22.71
CA ILE A 459 12.90 -7.80 21.56
C ILE A 459 12.34 -7.15 20.27
N GLU A 460 11.06 -7.41 19.93
CA GLU A 460 10.53 -6.99 18.66
C GLU A 460 10.33 -5.47 18.57
N LEU A 461 9.69 -4.88 19.58
CA LEU A 461 9.42 -3.44 19.58
C LEU A 461 10.70 -2.58 19.66
N PRO A 462 11.72 -2.92 20.49
CA PRO A 462 13.00 -2.22 20.47
C PRO A 462 13.72 -2.33 19.12
N SER A 463 13.72 -3.50 18.47
CA SER A 463 14.37 -3.67 17.17
C SER A 463 13.72 -2.81 16.09
N LEU A 464 12.38 -2.67 16.08
CA LEU A 464 11.69 -1.77 15.18
C LEU A 464 12.00 -0.30 15.47
N ARG A 465 12.14 0.07 16.75
CA ARG A 465 12.55 1.44 17.13
C ARG A 465 13.96 1.76 16.70
N GLU A 466 14.89 0.86 16.90
CA GLU A 466 16.28 1.00 16.44
C GLU A 466 16.31 1.17 14.92
N ARG A 467 15.53 0.38 14.18
CA ARG A 467 15.42 0.52 12.72
C ARG A 467 14.84 1.86 12.31
N LEU A 468 13.84 2.37 13.03
CA LEU A 468 13.28 3.71 12.79
C LEU A 468 14.31 4.81 13.00
N GLU A 469 15.10 4.72 14.08
CA GLU A 469 16.18 5.68 14.37
C GLU A 469 17.26 5.66 13.28
N GLU A 470 17.69 4.48 12.83
CA GLU A 470 18.65 4.32 11.74
C GLU A 470 18.14 4.97 10.44
N LEU A 471 16.89 4.67 10.05
CA LEU A 471 16.28 5.22 8.84
C LEU A 471 16.12 6.75 8.94
N GLN A 472 15.71 7.27 10.10
CA GLN A 472 15.60 8.70 10.33
C GLN A 472 16.95 9.41 10.24
N LEU A 473 18.00 8.82 10.81
CA LEU A 473 19.35 9.34 10.73
C LEU A 473 19.84 9.37 9.27
N HIS A 474 19.69 8.26 8.57
CA HIS A 474 20.10 8.15 7.16
C HIS A 474 19.34 9.15 6.27
N LEU A 475 18.02 9.28 6.46
CA LEU A 475 17.21 10.27 5.76
C LEU A 475 17.72 11.70 6.03
N HIS A 476 18.01 12.00 7.30
CA HIS A 476 18.55 13.30 7.68
C HIS A 476 19.92 13.59 7.04
N GLU A 477 20.82 12.62 7.00
CA GLU A 477 22.14 12.76 6.35
C GLU A 477 22.00 13.06 4.86
N LEU A 478 21.15 12.34 4.15
CA LEU A 478 20.89 12.55 2.74
C LEU A 478 20.27 13.94 2.47
N GLN A 479 19.35 14.37 3.30
CA GLN A 479 18.73 15.69 3.19
C GLN A 479 19.74 16.81 3.48
N VAL A 480 20.60 16.66 4.49
CA VAL A 480 21.66 17.63 4.84
C VAL A 480 22.71 17.71 3.73
N GLU A 481 23.18 16.60 3.21
CA GLU A 481 24.13 16.58 2.09
C GLU A 481 23.56 17.30 0.86
N ARG A 482 22.28 17.08 0.56
CA ARG A 482 21.59 17.72 -0.54
C ARG A 482 21.42 19.23 -0.35
N ASN A 483 21.09 19.66 0.86
CA ASN A 483 20.98 21.08 1.19
C ASN A 483 22.34 21.80 1.19
N ARG A 484 23.46 21.11 1.50
CA ARG A 484 24.83 21.66 1.40
C ARG A 484 25.26 21.99 -0.02
N ARG A 485 24.69 21.37 -1.06
CA ARG A 485 25.02 21.63 -2.48
C ARG A 485 24.37 22.90 -3.06
N GLY A 486 23.96 23.83 -2.21
CA GLY A 486 23.32 25.09 -2.57
C GLY A 486 21.82 25.04 -2.35
N SER A 487 21.29 26.06 -1.75
CA SER A 487 19.86 26.14 -1.46
C SER A 487 19.05 26.16 -2.77
N ARG A 488 18.49 25.04 -3.13
CA ARG A 488 17.61 24.89 -4.30
C ARG A 488 16.41 25.81 -4.19
N VAL A 489 15.91 25.94 -2.99
CA VAL A 489 14.83 26.88 -2.67
C VAL A 489 15.30 28.33 -2.84
N ASP A 490 16.53 28.67 -2.42
CA ASP A 490 17.07 30.04 -2.58
C ASP A 490 17.32 30.37 -4.05
N ALA A 491 17.80 29.40 -4.84
CA ALA A 491 17.95 29.58 -6.28
C ALA A 491 16.57 29.83 -6.94
N PHE A 492 15.58 29.03 -6.62
CA PHE A 492 14.20 29.21 -7.08
C PHE A 492 13.68 30.60 -6.68
N LEU A 493 13.76 30.95 -5.39
CA LEU A 493 13.28 32.24 -4.88
C LEU A 493 14.00 33.44 -5.49
N THR A 494 15.28 33.30 -5.83
CA THR A 494 16.05 34.36 -6.50
C THR A 494 15.48 34.62 -7.89
N HIS A 495 15.26 33.60 -8.68
CA HIS A 495 14.64 33.72 -10.01
C HIS A 495 13.20 34.21 -9.92
N PHE A 496 12.44 33.65 -8.98
CA PHE A 496 11.03 34.01 -8.79
C PHE A 496 10.86 35.47 -8.37
N ARG A 497 11.64 35.95 -7.41
CA ARG A 497 11.62 37.35 -6.98
C ARG A 497 12.04 38.29 -8.10
N THR A 498 13.04 37.92 -8.89
CA THR A 498 13.50 38.72 -10.04
C THR A 498 12.41 38.81 -11.09
N PHE A 499 11.77 37.69 -11.44
CA PHE A 499 10.68 37.67 -12.40
C PHE A 499 9.47 38.47 -11.91
N MET A 500 9.02 38.27 -10.67
CA MET A 500 7.87 38.95 -10.08
C MET A 500 8.11 40.48 -10.00
N ARG A 501 9.28 40.92 -9.61
CA ARG A 501 9.62 42.38 -9.53
C ARG A 501 9.62 43.06 -10.90
N SER A 502 9.94 42.34 -11.94
CA SER A 502 10.02 42.90 -13.29
C SER A 502 8.69 42.81 -14.06
N THR A 503 7.76 41.94 -13.64
CA THR A 503 6.53 41.65 -14.38
C THR A 503 5.25 41.90 -13.57
N ALA A 504 5.31 41.82 -12.25
CA ALA A 504 4.14 42.00 -11.39
C ALA A 504 3.78 43.48 -11.18
N SER A 505 2.57 43.68 -10.65
CA SER A 505 2.10 45.00 -10.22
C SER A 505 2.77 45.44 -8.92
N ASP A 506 2.46 46.66 -8.47
CA ASP A 506 2.98 47.31 -7.27
C ASP A 506 2.69 46.56 -5.96
N HIS A 507 1.98 45.46 -6.00
CA HIS A 507 1.58 44.65 -4.81
C HIS A 507 2.58 43.57 -4.42
N PHE A 508 3.62 43.28 -5.20
CA PHE A 508 4.65 42.32 -4.88
C PHE A 508 5.83 42.98 -4.14
N GLU A 509 6.00 42.63 -2.86
CA GLU A 509 7.13 43.10 -2.05
C GLU A 509 8.22 42.03 -1.94
N THR A 510 7.83 40.83 -1.48
CA THR A 510 8.76 39.74 -1.27
C THR A 510 8.09 38.38 -1.51
N ALA A 511 8.93 37.35 -1.60
CA ALA A 511 8.48 35.96 -1.57
C ALA A 511 9.33 35.16 -0.59
N THR A 512 8.70 34.32 0.19
CA THR A 512 9.30 33.32 1.07
C THR A 512 8.84 31.92 0.65
N TRP A 513 9.27 30.88 1.33
CA TRP A 513 8.95 29.50 0.95
C TRP A 513 8.15 28.81 2.04
N ASP A 514 7.02 28.22 1.67
CA ASP A 514 6.26 27.34 2.54
C ASP A 514 6.82 25.91 2.44
N HIS A 515 7.47 25.45 3.50
CA HIS A 515 8.04 24.11 3.58
C HIS A 515 6.99 23.01 3.75
N SER A 516 5.75 23.32 4.10
CA SER A 516 4.66 22.35 4.25
C SER A 516 3.97 22.07 2.91
N GLU A 517 3.69 23.14 2.14
CA GLU A 517 3.02 23.05 0.85
C GLU A 517 3.98 23.00 -0.34
N PHE A 518 5.27 23.31 -0.12
CA PHE A 518 6.31 23.45 -1.15
C PHE A 518 5.94 24.47 -2.25
N LEU A 519 5.42 25.60 -1.82
CA LEU A 519 5.03 26.71 -2.69
C LEU A 519 5.59 28.04 -2.18
N PRO A 520 5.76 29.05 -3.06
CA PRO A 520 6.14 30.38 -2.61
C PRO A 520 4.96 31.07 -1.88
N LEU A 521 5.27 31.67 -0.73
CA LEU A 521 4.44 32.65 -0.07
C LEU A 521 4.75 34.04 -0.60
N ILE A 522 3.72 34.81 -0.87
CA ILE A 522 3.85 36.20 -1.32
C ILE A 522 3.51 37.11 -0.15
N ASN A 523 4.46 37.99 0.21
CA ASN A 523 4.28 38.87 1.37
C ASN A 523 3.88 38.08 2.63
N ASP A 524 4.49 36.90 2.83
CA ASP A 524 4.22 35.94 3.91
C ASP A 524 2.79 35.38 3.95
N GLN A 525 2.07 35.46 2.86
CA GLN A 525 0.73 34.90 2.71
C GLN A 525 0.65 33.94 1.51
N ASP A 526 -0.37 33.08 1.52
CA ASP A 526 -0.69 32.27 0.37
C ASP A 526 -0.94 33.16 -0.86
N HIS A 527 -0.36 32.76 -2.00
CA HIS A 527 -0.40 33.52 -3.26
C HIS A 527 -1.82 33.84 -3.73
N THR A 528 -2.79 32.97 -3.44
CA THR A 528 -4.21 33.18 -3.82
C THR A 528 -4.89 34.25 -2.99
N LYS A 529 -4.35 34.55 -1.81
CA LYS A 529 -4.86 35.59 -0.89
C LYS A 529 -4.12 36.90 -1.01
N ALA A 530 -2.83 36.84 -1.34
CA ALA A 530 -1.95 38.00 -1.38
C ALA A 530 -2.05 38.80 -2.67
N LEU A 531 -2.46 38.18 -3.79
CA LEU A 531 -2.40 38.75 -5.11
C LEU A 531 -3.78 39.05 -5.72
N THR A 532 -3.83 40.05 -6.60
CA THR A 532 -4.98 40.28 -7.46
C THR A 532 -5.08 39.20 -8.52
N ALA A 533 -6.25 39.05 -9.16
CA ALA A 533 -6.44 38.06 -10.21
C ALA A 533 -5.45 38.19 -11.38
N TYR A 534 -4.97 39.41 -11.66
CA TYR A 534 -3.96 39.68 -12.69
C TYR A 534 -2.57 39.25 -12.26
N ASP A 535 -2.17 39.63 -11.05
CA ASP A 535 -0.86 39.31 -10.50
C ASP A 535 -0.72 37.81 -10.22
N LEU A 536 -1.84 37.15 -9.98
CA LEU A 536 -1.89 35.70 -9.79
C LEU A 536 -1.52 34.93 -11.07
N VAL A 537 -1.96 35.40 -12.23
CA VAL A 537 -1.51 34.84 -13.53
C VAL A 537 0.01 34.97 -13.67
N ILE A 538 0.58 36.13 -13.33
CA ILE A 538 2.01 36.36 -13.37
C ILE A 538 2.74 35.48 -12.35
N CYS A 539 2.18 35.31 -11.17
CA CYS A 539 2.72 34.44 -10.13
C CYS A 539 2.81 32.97 -10.60
N VAL A 540 1.75 32.46 -11.25
CA VAL A 540 1.75 31.12 -11.82
C VAL A 540 2.82 31.00 -12.91
N LEU A 541 2.89 31.94 -13.85
CA LEU A 541 3.93 31.95 -14.88
C LEU A 541 5.33 32.06 -14.30
N GLY A 542 5.51 32.92 -13.30
CA GLY A 542 6.77 33.11 -12.58
C GLY A 542 7.23 31.86 -11.85
N PHE A 543 6.31 31.08 -11.30
CA PHE A 543 6.61 29.80 -10.67
C PHE A 543 7.23 28.81 -11.69
N HIS A 544 6.57 28.61 -12.81
CA HIS A 544 7.05 27.68 -13.86
C HIS A 544 8.33 28.19 -14.54
N TYR A 545 8.41 29.49 -14.80
CA TYR A 545 9.63 30.15 -15.29
C TYR A 545 10.81 29.87 -14.34
N SER A 546 10.60 30.04 -13.04
CA SER A 546 11.66 29.92 -12.04
C SER A 546 12.15 28.48 -11.87
N LEU A 547 11.26 27.48 -12.02
CA LEU A 547 11.65 26.08 -12.07
C LEU A 547 12.56 25.77 -13.26
N LEU A 548 12.28 26.35 -14.43
CA LEU A 548 13.14 26.24 -15.60
C LEU A 548 14.44 27.04 -15.42
N ALA A 549 14.33 28.29 -14.98
CA ALA A 549 15.46 29.20 -14.83
C ALA A 549 16.51 28.68 -13.85
N MET A 550 16.11 28.14 -12.68
CA MET A 550 17.06 27.63 -11.70
C MET A 550 17.89 26.45 -12.23
N LYS A 551 17.49 25.82 -13.31
CA LYS A 551 18.28 24.76 -13.96
C LYS A 551 19.36 25.33 -14.89
N VAL A 552 19.11 26.43 -15.57
CA VAL A 552 19.96 26.93 -16.66
C VAL A 552 20.65 28.24 -16.32
N MET A 553 20.04 29.15 -15.54
CA MET A 553 20.57 30.44 -15.16
C MET A 553 21.26 30.43 -13.80
N PRO A 554 22.31 31.24 -13.57
CA PRO A 554 22.85 31.48 -12.23
C PRO A 554 21.84 32.24 -11.32
N PRO A 555 21.65 31.83 -10.05
CA PRO A 555 22.24 30.67 -9.40
C PRO A 555 21.66 29.35 -9.94
N ARG A 556 22.54 28.55 -10.58
CA ARG A 556 22.17 27.32 -11.25
C ARG A 556 22.24 26.13 -10.30
N VAL A 557 21.23 25.26 -10.38
CA VAL A 557 21.16 24.00 -9.62
C VAL A 557 20.78 22.83 -10.53
N ASP A 558 21.42 21.70 -10.30
CA ASP A 558 21.09 20.47 -11.02
C ASP A 558 19.72 19.95 -10.53
N THR A 559 18.75 19.90 -11.45
CA THR A 559 17.37 19.48 -11.17
C THR A 559 16.87 18.51 -12.24
N PRO A 560 15.93 17.61 -11.91
CA PRO A 560 15.29 16.73 -12.90
C PRO A 560 14.32 17.46 -13.85
N HIS A 561 14.20 18.77 -13.77
CA HIS A 561 13.34 19.55 -14.68
C HIS A 561 13.71 19.25 -16.14
N PRO A 562 12.75 18.90 -17.04
CA PRO A 562 13.07 18.43 -18.38
C PRO A 562 13.53 19.51 -19.36
N SER A 563 13.79 20.73 -18.91
CA SER A 563 14.19 21.89 -19.73
C SER A 563 13.18 22.30 -20.81
N LEU A 564 11.93 21.91 -20.63
CA LEU A 564 10.79 22.24 -21.50
C LEU A 564 9.78 23.07 -20.68
N LEU A 565 9.22 24.11 -21.30
CA LEU A 565 8.10 24.87 -20.75
C LEU A 565 7.03 25.08 -21.83
N ILE A 566 5.81 24.66 -21.54
CA ILE A 566 4.66 24.83 -22.44
C ILE A 566 3.62 25.69 -21.75
N ILE A 567 3.17 26.76 -22.44
CA ILE A 567 2.22 27.76 -21.91
C ILE A 567 1.05 27.90 -22.88
N ASP A 568 -0.17 27.69 -22.39
CA ASP A 568 -1.38 27.77 -23.20
C ASP A 568 -2.19 29.03 -22.91
N GLU A 569 -2.23 29.94 -23.86
CA GLU A 569 -3.04 31.17 -23.92
C GLU A 569 -3.03 32.04 -22.64
N PRO A 570 -1.87 32.51 -22.18
CA PRO A 570 -1.75 33.32 -20.96
C PRO A 570 -2.49 34.66 -21.04
N GLU A 571 -2.60 35.25 -22.24
CA GLU A 571 -3.27 36.55 -22.46
C GLU A 571 -4.79 36.51 -22.27
N GLN A 572 -5.43 35.36 -22.42
CA GLN A 572 -6.89 35.23 -22.23
C GLN A 572 -7.32 35.31 -20.76
N GLN A 573 -6.39 35.26 -19.85
CA GLN A 573 -6.61 35.32 -18.40
C GLN A 573 -6.64 36.74 -17.84
N LYS A 574 -7.10 37.72 -18.64
CA LYS A 574 -7.18 39.14 -18.27
C LYS A 574 -5.83 39.83 -18.03
N MET A 575 -4.73 39.30 -18.55
CA MET A 575 -3.42 39.96 -18.45
C MET A 575 -3.41 41.24 -19.28
N ARG A 576 -2.79 42.34 -18.74
CA ARG A 576 -2.59 43.58 -19.50
C ARG A 576 -1.57 43.34 -20.61
N SER A 577 -1.73 44.01 -21.77
CA SER A 577 -0.80 43.88 -22.92
C SER A 577 0.66 44.16 -22.54
N THR A 578 0.92 45.13 -21.66
CA THR A 578 2.26 45.46 -21.19
C THR A 578 2.86 44.37 -20.31
N GLN A 579 2.05 43.72 -19.45
CA GLN A 579 2.47 42.61 -18.62
C GLN A 579 2.74 41.37 -19.47
N PHE A 580 1.86 41.10 -20.43
CA PHE A 580 2.07 40.01 -21.39
C PHE A 580 3.39 40.18 -22.14
N GLN A 581 3.67 41.37 -22.69
CA GLN A 581 4.94 41.65 -23.34
C GLN A 581 6.13 41.49 -22.40
N SER A 582 6.02 41.95 -21.15
CA SER A 582 7.09 41.80 -20.17
C SER A 582 7.39 40.31 -19.87
N VAL A 583 6.34 39.49 -19.68
CA VAL A 583 6.47 38.04 -19.50
C VAL A 583 7.12 37.40 -20.71
N MET A 584 6.61 37.71 -21.92
CA MET A 584 7.14 37.16 -23.17
C MET A 584 8.61 37.50 -23.38
N ASN A 585 9.00 38.74 -23.09
CA ASN A 585 10.40 39.17 -23.16
C ASN A 585 11.31 38.37 -22.21
N HIS A 586 10.84 38.03 -21.01
CA HIS A 586 11.61 37.17 -20.09
C HIS A 586 11.76 35.76 -20.64
N LEU A 587 10.68 35.18 -21.23
CA LEU A 587 10.71 33.84 -21.81
C LEU A 587 11.61 33.79 -23.05
N VAL A 588 11.49 34.78 -23.94
CA VAL A 588 12.35 34.91 -25.15
C VAL A 588 13.81 35.08 -24.75
N LYS A 589 14.11 35.99 -23.84
CA LYS A 589 15.49 36.22 -23.37
C LYS A 589 16.08 34.94 -22.76
N LEU A 590 15.32 34.23 -21.93
CA LEU A 590 15.80 32.95 -21.36
C LEU A 590 16.10 31.96 -22.48
N ALA A 591 15.22 31.88 -23.48
CA ALA A 591 15.38 30.96 -24.60
C ALA A 591 16.54 31.34 -25.53
N GLU A 592 16.83 32.64 -25.74
CA GLU A 592 17.97 33.11 -26.54
C GLU A 592 19.30 32.93 -25.83
N ASP A 593 19.34 33.26 -24.53
CA ASP A 593 20.56 33.12 -23.72
C ASP A 593 20.96 31.63 -23.53
N TYR A 594 20.00 30.68 -23.66
CA TYR A 594 20.19 29.26 -23.38
C TYR A 594 19.51 28.34 -24.42
N ASP A 595 19.52 28.73 -25.71
CA ASP A 595 18.78 28.10 -26.80
C ASP A 595 19.04 26.59 -26.94
N ASP A 596 20.30 26.17 -26.80
CA ASP A 596 20.69 24.76 -26.80
C ASP A 596 20.23 23.99 -25.55
N SER A 597 19.82 24.68 -24.51
CA SER A 597 19.54 24.09 -23.19
C SER A 597 18.07 24.07 -22.83
N VAL A 598 17.23 24.90 -23.48
CA VAL A 598 15.81 25.01 -23.18
C VAL A 598 14.95 24.94 -24.44
N GLN A 599 13.71 24.56 -24.25
CA GLN A 599 12.65 24.74 -25.24
C GLN A 599 11.43 25.32 -24.56
N ILE A 600 10.95 26.45 -25.07
CA ILE A 600 9.75 27.13 -24.58
C ILE A 600 8.73 27.19 -25.72
N ILE A 601 7.54 26.73 -25.47
CA ILE A 601 6.43 26.71 -26.44
C ILE A 601 5.27 27.49 -25.84
N VAL A 602 4.89 28.58 -26.50
CA VAL A 602 3.77 29.42 -26.07
C VAL A 602 2.69 29.42 -27.15
N ALA A 603 1.48 29.04 -26.77
CA ALA A 603 0.30 29.25 -27.61
C ALA A 603 -0.32 30.60 -27.23
N ALA A 604 -0.32 31.56 -28.15
CA ALA A 604 -0.84 32.90 -27.90
C ALA A 604 -1.47 33.53 -29.17
N THR A 605 -2.48 34.37 -28.97
CA THR A 605 -3.14 35.11 -30.07
C THR A 605 -2.31 36.31 -30.46
N ASN A 606 -1.74 37.00 -29.47
CA ASN A 606 -0.96 38.21 -29.69
C ASN A 606 0.51 37.84 -30.02
N LYS A 607 0.93 38.18 -31.23
CA LYS A 607 2.28 37.95 -31.75
C LYS A 607 3.09 39.21 -31.92
N ALA A 608 2.53 40.37 -31.56
CA ALA A 608 3.18 41.66 -31.81
C ALA A 608 4.53 41.76 -31.08
N GLY A 609 5.61 41.94 -31.87
CA GLY A 609 6.99 41.97 -31.40
C GLY A 609 7.67 40.60 -31.22
N PHE A 610 6.99 39.51 -31.63
CA PHE A 610 7.51 38.12 -31.52
C PHE A 610 7.31 37.33 -32.80
N GLU A 611 7.15 38.01 -33.94
CA GLU A 611 6.83 37.45 -35.25
C GLU A 611 7.88 36.42 -35.72
N ASP A 612 9.14 36.65 -35.42
CA ASP A 612 10.27 35.79 -35.81
C ASP A 612 10.25 34.40 -35.12
N TYR A 613 9.50 34.28 -34.06
CA TYR A 613 9.38 33.02 -33.30
C TYR A 613 8.13 32.23 -33.62
N VAL A 614 7.28 32.74 -34.54
CA VAL A 614 6.04 32.05 -34.94
C VAL A 614 6.39 30.78 -35.70
N ARG A 615 5.84 29.66 -35.25
CA ARG A 615 5.97 28.37 -35.93
C ARG A 615 4.80 28.20 -36.91
N PRO A 616 5.09 27.92 -38.19
CA PRO A 616 4.06 27.67 -39.15
C PRO A 616 3.34 26.33 -38.87
N ILE A 617 2.02 26.33 -39.02
CA ILE A 617 1.20 25.13 -39.02
C ILE A 617 0.94 24.80 -40.49
N VAL A 618 1.57 23.75 -41.00
CA VAL A 618 1.46 23.37 -42.43
C VAL A 618 0.34 22.37 -42.60
N PHE A 619 -0.67 22.74 -43.36
CA PHE A 619 -1.76 21.83 -43.73
C PHE A 619 -1.53 21.28 -45.14
N THR A 620 -1.57 19.97 -45.28
CA THR A 620 -1.51 19.25 -46.56
C THR A 620 -2.82 18.47 -46.72
N PRO A 621 -3.70 18.83 -47.67
CA PRO A 621 -4.93 18.10 -47.90
C PRO A 621 -4.65 16.68 -48.42
N ASP A 622 -5.44 15.70 -47.98
CA ASP A 622 -5.45 14.38 -48.62
C ASP A 622 -6.01 14.55 -50.04
N LEU A 623 -5.25 14.11 -51.06
CA LEU A 623 -5.61 14.17 -52.48
C LEU A 623 -6.68 13.12 -52.84
#